data_d44282dfdd05653e578ea9f3798a98ee
#
_entry.id   d44282dfdd05653e578ea9f3798a98ee
#
_cell.length_a   1.000
_cell.length_b   1.000
_cell.length_c   1.000
_cell.angle_alpha   90.00
_cell.angle_beta   90.00
_cell.angle_gamma   90.00
#
_symmetry.space_group_name_H-M   'P 1'
#
loop_
_entity.id
_entity.type
_entity.pdbx_description
1 polymer ?
#
loop_
_entity_poly.entity_id
_entity_poly.type
_entity_poly.pdbx_seq_one_letter_code
_entity_poly.pdbx_strand_id
1 'polypeptide(L)'
;MTAFPFHIHATDGAARTGLLRTPRGDIRTPAFMPVGTAGTVKALTTEQVRSTGADVILGNTYHLMLRPGPERLQRLGGLHRFMGWEGPILTDSGGFQVMSLSAVAKVTEEAVTFASHIDGSRHVLTPERSIEIQADRIGSDIVMQLDELVPLPSEPARVREAMKRSARWGARSKSAFGARETQALFGIQQGGTDEALRRESAERLIEIGFDGYAIGGLAVGEGHAGMLEVLDYAPSQLPADRPRYLMGVGKPIDLVEAVARGVDMFDCVLPTRSGRHGQAWTWEGPITLKAARFAEDESPLDGTSPHPVGRDYSRAYLHHLVRCDEILGQVLLSLWNVAFYQTLMAEMRAAIAEGRFQPWRQRFHSRLRR
;
A
#
# COMPACT_ATOMS: atom_id res chain seq x y z
N MET A 1 17.42 -1.34 21.05
CA MET A 1 16.20 -0.56 20.72
C MET A 1 16.01 -0.70 19.22
N THR A 2 14.80 -0.97 18.73
CA THR A 2 14.53 -1.04 17.29
C THR A 2 14.77 0.31 16.65
N ALA A 3 15.41 0.36 15.48
CA ALA A 3 15.65 1.60 14.72
C ALA A 3 14.33 2.27 14.25
N PHE A 4 13.22 1.52 14.30
CA PHE A 4 11.89 1.93 13.86
C PHE A 4 10.87 1.81 15.02
N PRO A 5 10.96 2.67 16.05
CA PRO A 5 10.00 2.63 17.15
C PRO A 5 8.62 3.07 16.66
N PHE A 6 7.61 2.28 17.03
CA PHE A 6 6.20 2.59 16.77
C PHE A 6 5.52 2.99 18.08
N HIS A 7 4.96 4.19 18.12
CA HIS A 7 4.26 4.73 19.29
C HIS A 7 2.80 4.98 18.97
N ILE A 8 1.90 4.31 19.68
CA ILE A 8 0.46 4.57 19.62
C ILE A 8 0.16 5.74 20.56
N HIS A 9 -0.45 6.79 20.01
CA HIS A 9 -0.78 8.00 20.76
C HIS A 9 -2.19 7.97 21.34
N ALA A 10 -3.14 7.39 20.60
CA ALA A 10 -4.53 7.23 21.04
C ALA A 10 -5.21 6.05 20.35
N THR A 11 -6.31 5.58 20.97
CA THR A 11 -7.18 4.54 20.44
C THR A 11 -8.64 4.91 20.62
N ASP A 12 -9.50 4.44 19.69
CA ASP A 12 -10.96 4.51 19.79
C ASP A 12 -11.54 3.16 19.32
N GLY A 13 -11.93 2.30 20.24
CA GLY A 13 -12.15 0.89 20.00
C GLY A 13 -10.86 0.19 19.55
N ALA A 14 -10.91 -0.54 18.44
CA ALA A 14 -9.72 -1.14 17.84
C ALA A 14 -8.93 -0.17 16.96
N ALA A 15 -9.54 0.94 16.51
CA ALA A 15 -8.86 1.96 15.73
C ALA A 15 -7.76 2.64 16.56
N ARG A 16 -6.61 2.90 15.93
CA ARG A 16 -5.46 3.48 16.62
C ARG A 16 -4.76 4.53 15.77
N THR A 17 -4.23 5.56 16.39
CA THR A 17 -3.37 6.56 15.75
C THR A 17 -2.04 6.62 16.45
N GLY A 18 -0.97 6.76 15.68
CA GLY A 18 0.40 6.69 16.19
C GLY A 18 1.42 7.25 15.22
N LEU A 19 2.68 6.95 15.53
CA LEU A 19 3.84 7.44 14.80
C LEU A 19 4.87 6.31 14.67
N LEU A 20 5.21 5.96 13.44
CA LEU A 20 6.36 5.12 13.13
C LEU A 20 7.53 6.02 12.78
N ARG A 21 8.55 6.03 13.63
CA ARG A 21 9.76 6.81 13.37
C ARG A 21 10.68 6.07 12.42
N THR A 22 11.22 6.79 11.44
CA THR A 22 12.23 6.27 10.52
C THR A 22 13.41 7.26 10.41
N PRO A 23 14.58 6.81 9.97
CA PRO A 23 15.73 7.72 9.77
C PRO A 23 15.47 8.83 8.74
N ARG A 24 14.45 8.66 7.85
CA ARG A 24 14.12 9.64 6.80
C ARG A 24 12.85 10.44 7.09
N GLY A 25 12.31 10.35 8.28
CA GLY A 25 11.12 11.07 8.72
C GLY A 25 10.07 10.15 9.32
N ASP A 26 9.12 10.77 9.97
CA ASP A 26 8.08 10.10 10.72
C ASP A 26 6.88 9.75 9.81
N ILE A 27 6.30 8.58 10.02
CA ILE A 27 5.07 8.12 9.33
C ILE A 27 3.93 8.19 10.34
N ARG A 28 2.99 9.10 10.11
CA ARG A 28 1.78 9.24 10.93
C ARG A 28 0.76 8.18 10.53
N THR A 29 0.30 7.38 11.48
CA THR A 29 -0.69 6.32 11.23
C THR A 29 -2.08 6.67 11.77
N PRO A 30 -3.17 6.26 11.09
CA PRO A 30 -3.22 5.55 9.81
C PRO A 30 -2.54 6.31 8.68
N ALA A 31 -1.84 5.57 7.80
CA ALA A 31 -1.10 6.10 6.67
C ALA A 31 -1.49 5.43 5.35
N PHE A 32 -1.61 6.21 4.27
CA PHE A 32 -1.77 5.70 2.92
C PHE A 32 -0.52 6.00 2.10
N MET A 33 0.06 4.97 1.50
CA MET A 33 1.28 5.04 0.68
C MET A 33 0.91 5.15 -0.80
N PRO A 34 1.11 6.30 -1.45
CA PRO A 34 1.01 6.38 -2.90
C PRO A 34 2.00 5.43 -3.57
N VAL A 35 1.55 4.69 -4.61
CA VAL A 35 2.36 3.67 -5.25
C VAL A 35 3.21 4.25 -6.37
N GLY A 36 4.52 4.18 -6.17
CA GLY A 36 5.57 4.57 -7.12
C GLY A 36 6.15 3.37 -7.88
N THR A 37 5.34 2.70 -8.69
CA THR A 37 5.64 1.42 -9.34
C THR A 37 7.02 1.33 -10.00
N ALA A 38 7.38 2.33 -10.80
CA ALA A 38 8.64 2.35 -11.58
C ALA A 38 9.54 3.54 -11.15
N GLY A 39 9.62 3.81 -9.86
CA GLY A 39 10.33 4.98 -9.34
C GLY A 39 9.59 6.29 -9.57
N THR A 40 8.27 6.23 -9.71
CA THR A 40 7.41 7.41 -9.84
C THR A 40 5.98 7.10 -9.41
N VAL A 41 5.36 7.98 -8.65
CA VAL A 41 3.92 7.99 -8.48
C VAL A 41 3.32 8.52 -9.78
N LYS A 42 2.61 7.67 -10.50
CA LYS A 42 2.22 7.93 -11.90
C LYS A 42 1.50 9.26 -12.07
N ALA A 43 1.95 10.04 -13.06
CA ALA A 43 1.50 11.38 -13.43
C ALA A 43 1.83 12.50 -12.42
N LEU A 44 2.65 12.23 -11.39
CA LEU A 44 2.99 13.22 -10.37
C LEU A 44 4.50 13.38 -10.23
N THR A 45 4.94 14.62 -9.99
CA THR A 45 6.29 14.92 -9.48
C THR A 45 6.37 14.56 -8.00
N THR A 46 7.58 14.40 -7.47
CA THR A 46 7.80 14.16 -6.04
C THR A 46 7.35 15.34 -5.19
N GLU A 47 7.48 16.57 -5.69
CA GLU A 47 6.97 17.78 -5.04
C GLU A 47 5.44 17.76 -4.92
N GLN A 48 4.74 17.39 -6.00
CA GLN A 48 3.28 17.22 -5.96
C GLN A 48 2.85 16.13 -4.97
N VAL A 49 3.57 15.00 -4.89
CA VAL A 49 3.28 13.97 -3.90
C VAL A 49 3.48 14.50 -2.48
N ARG A 50 4.57 15.24 -2.20
CA ARG A 50 4.78 15.87 -0.89
C ARG A 50 3.69 16.86 -0.53
N SER A 51 3.24 17.68 -1.49
CA SER A 51 2.18 18.69 -1.25
C SER A 51 0.87 18.09 -0.78
N THR A 52 0.61 16.80 -1.09
CA THR A 52 -0.58 16.08 -0.60
C THR A 52 -0.51 15.73 0.88
N GLY A 53 0.67 15.82 1.51
CA GLY A 53 0.89 15.40 2.90
C GLY A 53 1.22 13.92 3.06
N ALA A 54 1.62 13.23 1.99
CA ALA A 54 2.10 11.84 2.05
C ALA A 54 3.45 11.77 2.80
N ASP A 55 3.49 10.98 3.87
CA ASP A 55 4.71 10.77 4.67
C ASP A 55 5.63 9.72 4.04
N VAL A 56 5.08 8.76 3.34
CA VAL A 56 5.77 7.57 2.80
C VAL A 56 5.20 7.20 1.44
N ILE A 57 6.02 6.63 0.57
CA ILE A 57 5.59 6.07 -0.72
C ILE A 57 5.96 4.60 -0.80
N LEU A 58 5.31 3.86 -1.72
CA LEU A 58 5.64 2.47 -2.00
C LEU A 58 6.33 2.33 -3.36
N GLY A 59 7.45 1.60 -3.39
CA GLY A 59 8.13 1.16 -4.61
C GLY A 59 7.87 -0.32 -4.89
N ASN A 60 7.80 -0.71 -6.17
CA ASN A 60 7.62 -2.12 -6.52
C ASN A 60 8.93 -2.78 -6.93
N THR A 61 9.39 -3.72 -6.14
CA THR A 61 10.64 -4.45 -6.34
C THR A 61 10.70 -5.16 -7.69
N TYR A 62 9.62 -5.84 -8.08
CA TYR A 62 9.56 -6.53 -9.38
C TYR A 62 9.82 -5.58 -10.56
N HIS A 63 9.15 -4.43 -10.60
CA HIS A 63 9.30 -3.47 -11.69
C HIS A 63 10.69 -2.83 -11.69
N LEU A 64 11.18 -2.45 -10.52
CA LEU A 64 12.50 -1.80 -10.37
C LEU A 64 13.64 -2.79 -10.66
N MET A 65 13.47 -4.06 -10.34
CA MET A 65 14.42 -5.13 -10.68
C MET A 65 14.54 -5.32 -12.18
N LEU A 66 13.43 -5.30 -12.93
CA LEU A 66 13.44 -5.44 -14.38
C LEU A 66 13.90 -4.18 -15.08
N ARG A 67 13.49 -3.01 -14.58
CA ARG A 67 13.83 -1.70 -15.18
C ARG A 67 13.75 -0.60 -14.11
N PRO A 68 14.84 0.14 -13.83
CA PRO A 68 16.10 0.20 -14.59
C PRO A 68 17.11 -0.91 -14.25
N GLY A 69 16.83 -1.78 -13.29
CA GLY A 69 17.71 -2.83 -12.78
C GLY A 69 18.37 -2.44 -11.46
N PRO A 70 18.54 -3.41 -10.53
CA PRO A 70 18.99 -3.14 -9.18
C PRO A 70 20.44 -2.62 -9.11
N GLU A 71 21.33 -3.17 -9.92
CA GLU A 71 22.74 -2.73 -9.96
C GLU A 71 22.87 -1.28 -10.49
N ARG A 72 22.00 -0.87 -11.41
CA ARG A 72 21.96 0.52 -11.90
C ARG A 72 21.46 1.46 -10.81
N LEU A 73 20.39 1.10 -10.12
CA LEU A 73 19.86 1.88 -9.00
C LEU A 73 20.91 2.08 -7.92
N GLN A 74 21.64 1.02 -7.55
CA GLN A 74 22.72 1.12 -6.56
C GLN A 74 23.81 2.09 -7.01
N ARG A 75 24.30 2.00 -8.27
CA ARG A 75 25.32 2.91 -8.78
C ARG A 75 24.85 4.38 -8.82
N LEU A 76 23.55 4.61 -8.95
CA LEU A 76 22.94 5.95 -8.95
C LEU A 76 22.59 6.46 -7.54
N GLY A 77 22.94 5.72 -6.50
CA GLY A 77 22.74 6.12 -5.10
C GLY A 77 21.40 5.72 -4.49
N GLY A 78 20.76 4.67 -5.04
CA GLY A 78 19.49 4.12 -4.57
C GLY A 78 18.27 4.87 -5.09
N LEU A 79 17.08 4.35 -4.75
CA LEU A 79 15.82 4.85 -5.28
C LEU A 79 15.51 6.29 -4.85
N HIS A 80 15.82 6.65 -3.61
CA HIS A 80 15.62 8.01 -3.07
C HIS A 80 16.29 9.06 -3.96
N ARG A 81 17.60 8.90 -4.21
CA ARG A 81 18.35 9.81 -5.06
C ARG A 81 17.89 9.76 -6.50
N PHE A 82 17.62 8.56 -7.01
CA PHE A 82 17.21 8.35 -8.40
C PHE A 82 15.91 9.07 -8.74
N MET A 83 14.92 9.08 -7.84
CA MET A 83 13.64 9.73 -8.09
C MET A 83 13.47 11.10 -7.42
N GLY A 84 14.43 11.55 -6.60
CA GLY A 84 14.35 12.81 -5.87
C GLY A 84 13.30 12.80 -4.73
N TRP A 85 13.14 11.66 -4.06
CA TRP A 85 12.26 11.52 -2.89
C TRP A 85 13.10 11.43 -1.61
N GLU A 86 12.85 12.30 -0.63
CA GLU A 86 13.63 12.37 0.61
C GLU A 86 12.98 11.64 1.79
N GLY A 87 11.66 11.43 1.73
CA GLY A 87 10.91 10.72 2.76
C GLY A 87 11.11 9.21 2.73
N PRO A 88 10.50 8.49 3.69
CA PRO A 88 10.55 7.02 3.73
C PRO A 88 10.01 6.35 2.47
N ILE A 89 10.62 5.23 2.10
CA ILE A 89 10.16 4.34 1.03
C ILE A 89 9.97 2.94 1.62
N LEU A 90 8.76 2.37 1.43
CA LEU A 90 8.52 0.96 1.59
C LEU A 90 8.60 0.29 0.21
N THR A 91 9.27 -0.85 0.10
CA THR A 91 9.18 -1.68 -1.11
C THR A 91 8.46 -3.00 -0.82
N ASP A 92 7.60 -3.42 -1.76
CA ASP A 92 7.06 -4.77 -1.73
C ASP A 92 8.15 -5.84 -2.01
N SER A 93 7.82 -7.11 -1.78
CA SER A 93 8.75 -8.22 -2.02
C SER A 93 8.95 -8.55 -3.51
N GLY A 94 8.05 -8.11 -4.39
CA GLY A 94 7.96 -8.50 -5.79
C GLY A 94 7.15 -9.79 -6.02
N GLY A 95 6.79 -10.54 -4.99
CA GLY A 95 6.11 -11.83 -5.10
C GLY A 95 4.75 -11.75 -5.81
N PHE A 96 3.91 -10.78 -5.44
CA PHE A 96 2.60 -10.58 -6.07
C PHE A 96 2.70 -10.32 -7.59
N GLN A 97 3.60 -9.43 -8.00
CA GLN A 97 3.74 -9.05 -9.41
C GLN A 97 4.28 -10.21 -10.25
N VAL A 98 5.18 -11.01 -9.69
CA VAL A 98 5.65 -12.23 -10.35
C VAL A 98 4.48 -13.17 -10.64
N MET A 99 3.60 -13.38 -9.67
CA MET A 99 2.44 -14.27 -9.84
C MET A 99 1.36 -13.70 -10.75
N SER A 100 1.18 -12.38 -10.78
CA SER A 100 0.10 -11.72 -11.52
C SER A 100 0.47 -11.29 -12.94
N LEU A 101 1.73 -11.00 -13.22
CA LEU A 101 2.20 -10.44 -14.50
C LEU A 101 3.01 -11.41 -15.34
N SER A 102 3.59 -12.47 -14.75
CA SER A 102 4.34 -13.46 -15.51
C SER A 102 3.40 -14.53 -16.09
N ALA A 103 3.48 -14.72 -17.39
CA ALA A 103 2.74 -15.80 -18.08
C ALA A 103 3.23 -17.20 -17.65
N VAL A 104 4.45 -17.28 -17.14
CA VAL A 104 5.07 -18.53 -16.67
C VAL A 104 5.82 -18.25 -15.37
N ALA A 105 5.17 -18.53 -14.25
CA ALA A 105 5.80 -18.50 -12.94
C ALA A 105 5.81 -19.91 -12.33
N LYS A 106 6.96 -20.35 -11.83
CA LYS A 106 7.12 -21.62 -11.11
C LYS A 106 7.62 -21.34 -9.71
N VAL A 107 6.82 -21.75 -8.73
CA VAL A 107 7.15 -21.65 -7.30
C VAL A 107 7.71 -22.98 -6.84
N THR A 108 8.86 -22.94 -6.19
CA THR A 108 9.49 -24.09 -5.48
C THR A 108 9.72 -23.69 -4.03
N GLU A 109 10.31 -24.57 -3.23
CA GLU A 109 10.70 -24.22 -1.86
C GLU A 109 11.82 -23.17 -1.84
N GLU A 110 12.70 -23.22 -2.83
CA GLU A 110 13.90 -22.37 -2.91
C GLU A 110 13.60 -20.97 -3.43
N ALA A 111 12.69 -20.86 -4.43
CA ALA A 111 12.56 -19.63 -5.20
C ALA A 111 11.27 -19.57 -6.04
N VAL A 112 11.02 -18.39 -6.59
CA VAL A 112 10.11 -18.19 -7.72
C VAL A 112 10.93 -17.95 -8.99
N THR A 113 10.72 -18.82 -10.00
CA THR A 113 11.31 -18.63 -11.34
C THR A 113 10.23 -18.08 -12.28
N PHE A 114 10.54 -17.04 -13.02
CA PHE A 114 9.58 -16.40 -13.91
C PHE A 114 10.22 -15.80 -15.15
N ALA A 115 9.40 -15.52 -16.17
CA ALA A 115 9.80 -14.78 -17.36
C ALA A 115 9.36 -13.31 -17.23
N SER A 116 10.26 -12.38 -17.55
CA SER A 116 9.99 -10.96 -17.59
C SER A 116 8.89 -10.66 -18.63
N HIS A 117 7.89 -9.87 -18.24
CA HIS A 117 6.85 -9.40 -19.16
C HIS A 117 7.34 -8.33 -20.14
N ILE A 118 8.58 -7.83 -19.96
CA ILE A 118 9.17 -6.77 -20.80
C ILE A 118 9.88 -7.37 -22.00
N ASP A 119 10.70 -8.39 -21.78
CA ASP A 119 11.62 -8.93 -22.79
C ASP A 119 11.71 -10.47 -22.79
N GLY A 120 10.93 -11.15 -21.94
CA GLY A 120 10.90 -12.59 -21.82
C GLY A 120 12.13 -13.21 -21.11
N SER A 121 13.08 -12.41 -20.63
CA SER A 121 14.24 -12.89 -19.89
C SER A 121 13.84 -13.68 -18.64
N ARG A 122 14.58 -14.73 -18.32
CA ARG A 122 14.29 -15.57 -17.15
C ARG A 122 14.99 -15.03 -15.91
N HIS A 123 14.22 -14.97 -14.82
CA HIS A 123 14.68 -14.52 -13.51
C HIS A 123 14.35 -15.54 -12.43
N VAL A 124 15.19 -15.56 -11.41
CA VAL A 124 14.99 -16.35 -10.19
C VAL A 124 14.98 -15.38 -9.01
N LEU A 125 13.89 -15.38 -8.26
CA LEU A 125 13.72 -14.56 -7.06
C LEU A 125 13.64 -15.47 -5.85
N THR A 126 14.70 -15.47 -5.03
CA THR A 126 14.74 -16.12 -3.72
C THR A 126 14.42 -15.11 -2.63
N PRO A 127 14.08 -15.55 -1.41
CA PRO A 127 13.95 -14.64 -0.26
C PRO A 127 15.18 -13.76 -0.07
N GLU A 128 16.38 -14.35 -0.16
CA GLU A 128 17.64 -13.63 0.00
C GLU A 128 17.85 -12.58 -1.10
N ARG A 129 17.55 -12.94 -2.36
CA ARG A 129 17.68 -12.01 -3.48
C ARG A 129 16.68 -10.88 -3.41
N SER A 130 15.44 -11.14 -2.96
CA SER A 130 14.44 -10.10 -2.73
C SER A 130 14.93 -9.10 -1.67
N ILE A 131 15.46 -9.57 -0.56
CA ILE A 131 16.05 -8.72 0.49
C ILE A 131 17.24 -7.91 -0.03
N GLU A 132 18.17 -8.54 -0.73
CA GLU A 132 19.32 -7.85 -1.33
C GLU A 132 18.87 -6.71 -2.25
N ILE A 133 17.90 -6.98 -3.13
CA ILE A 133 17.39 -5.96 -4.06
C ILE A 133 16.77 -4.80 -3.30
N GLN A 134 15.87 -5.05 -2.37
CA GLN A 134 15.17 -4.02 -1.61
C GLN A 134 16.11 -3.21 -0.71
N ALA A 135 16.90 -3.91 0.10
CA ALA A 135 17.72 -3.28 1.13
C ALA A 135 19.01 -2.67 0.57
N ASP A 136 19.75 -3.43 -0.24
CA ASP A 136 21.13 -3.07 -0.62
C ASP A 136 21.21 -2.35 -1.97
N ARG A 137 20.27 -2.61 -2.89
CA ARG A 137 20.29 -2.05 -4.24
C ARG A 137 19.34 -0.87 -4.40
N ILE A 138 18.09 -1.03 -3.96
CA ILE A 138 17.07 0.02 -3.95
C ILE A 138 17.31 0.99 -2.78
N GLY A 139 17.68 0.46 -1.61
CA GLY A 139 17.91 1.23 -0.39
C GLY A 139 16.62 1.67 0.28
N SER A 140 15.61 0.78 0.33
CA SER A 140 14.33 1.04 0.97
C SER A 140 14.45 1.15 2.48
N ASP A 141 13.64 2.01 3.11
CA ASP A 141 13.62 2.15 4.58
C ASP A 141 12.83 0.99 5.21
N ILE A 142 11.74 0.56 4.56
CA ILE A 142 10.94 -0.59 5.00
C ILE A 142 10.96 -1.64 3.88
N VAL A 143 11.43 -2.82 4.22
CA VAL A 143 11.64 -3.98 3.36
C VAL A 143 10.59 -5.04 3.70
N MET A 144 10.03 -5.71 2.70
CA MET A 144 9.06 -6.78 2.91
C MET A 144 9.71 -8.15 2.71
N GLN A 145 9.35 -9.15 3.55
CA GLN A 145 9.71 -10.54 3.27
C GLN A 145 9.16 -10.99 1.91
N LEU A 146 9.81 -11.95 1.26
CA LEU A 146 9.19 -12.64 0.13
C LEU A 146 8.09 -13.58 0.64
N ASP A 147 6.95 -13.57 -0.03
CA ASP A 147 5.78 -14.39 0.29
C ASP A 147 5.19 -15.05 -0.96
N GLU A 148 4.37 -16.05 -0.74
CA GLU A 148 3.60 -16.69 -1.79
C GLU A 148 2.11 -16.37 -1.63
N LEU A 149 1.60 -15.55 -2.54
CA LEU A 149 0.19 -15.22 -2.61
C LEU A 149 -0.56 -16.30 -3.41
N VAL A 150 -1.73 -16.69 -2.92
CA VAL A 150 -2.64 -17.61 -3.60
C VAL A 150 -3.93 -16.87 -3.95
N PRO A 151 -4.33 -16.82 -5.24
CA PRO A 151 -5.64 -16.27 -5.63
C PRO A 151 -6.79 -17.05 -4.99
N LEU A 152 -7.88 -16.37 -4.70
CA LEU A 152 -9.08 -16.99 -4.13
C LEU A 152 -10.24 -17.00 -5.16
N PRO A 153 -11.08 -18.03 -5.15
CA PRO A 153 -11.02 -19.24 -4.31
C PRO A 153 -9.90 -20.22 -4.75
N SER A 154 -9.31 -20.90 -3.78
CA SER A 154 -8.33 -21.99 -4.00
C SER A 154 -8.54 -23.12 -3.01
N GLU A 155 -8.05 -24.30 -3.33
CA GLU A 155 -8.13 -25.47 -2.49
C GLU A 155 -7.45 -25.23 -1.12
N PRO A 156 -8.08 -25.61 0.01
CA PRO A 156 -7.53 -25.36 1.34
C PRO A 156 -6.11 -25.89 1.56
N ALA A 157 -5.78 -27.04 0.97
CA ALA A 157 -4.43 -27.61 1.04
C ALA A 157 -3.39 -26.71 0.34
N ARG A 158 -3.75 -26.07 -0.77
CA ARG A 158 -2.90 -25.13 -1.50
C ARG A 158 -2.65 -23.85 -0.71
N VAL A 159 -3.70 -23.29 -0.08
CA VAL A 159 -3.60 -22.11 0.78
C VAL A 159 -2.69 -22.40 1.98
N ARG A 160 -2.86 -23.57 2.63
CA ARG A 160 -2.04 -24.02 3.76
C ARG A 160 -0.57 -24.15 3.38
N GLU A 161 -0.27 -24.78 2.24
CA GLU A 161 1.11 -24.96 1.79
C GLU A 161 1.79 -23.63 1.46
N ALA A 162 1.09 -22.73 0.78
CA ALA A 162 1.59 -21.40 0.48
C ALA A 162 1.85 -20.57 1.74
N MET A 163 0.94 -20.63 2.72
CA MET A 163 1.14 -19.98 4.02
C MET A 163 2.39 -20.52 4.72
N LYS A 164 2.56 -21.84 4.79
CA LYS A 164 3.74 -22.46 5.41
C LYS A 164 5.04 -22.12 4.69
N ARG A 165 5.03 -22.08 3.36
CA ARG A 165 6.17 -21.65 2.55
C ARG A 165 6.49 -20.18 2.80
N SER A 166 5.48 -19.31 2.84
CA SER A 166 5.66 -17.89 3.17
C SER A 166 6.31 -17.70 4.54
N ALA A 167 5.95 -18.50 5.55
CA ALA A 167 6.59 -18.46 6.86
C ALA A 167 8.07 -18.92 6.79
N ARG A 168 8.38 -20.01 6.06
CA ARG A 168 9.78 -20.47 5.86
C ARG A 168 10.60 -19.42 5.09
N TRP A 169 10.02 -18.81 4.07
CA TRP A 169 10.64 -17.69 3.34
C TRP A 169 10.81 -16.45 4.20
N GLY A 170 9.89 -16.21 5.13
CA GLY A 170 10.02 -15.17 6.16
C GLY A 170 11.27 -15.35 7.03
N ALA A 171 11.51 -16.57 7.50
CA ALA A 171 12.72 -16.89 8.26
C ALA A 171 14.01 -16.69 7.45
N ARG A 172 14.02 -17.12 6.17
CA ARG A 172 15.14 -16.89 5.25
C ARG A 172 15.34 -15.40 4.97
N SER A 173 14.26 -14.66 4.73
CA SER A 173 14.29 -13.20 4.55
C SER A 173 14.88 -12.51 5.80
N LYS A 174 14.46 -12.92 7.00
CA LYS A 174 15.00 -12.38 8.26
C LYS A 174 16.49 -12.65 8.42
N SER A 175 16.92 -13.87 8.10
CA SER A 175 18.34 -14.25 8.14
C SER A 175 19.16 -13.41 7.15
N ALA A 176 18.69 -13.24 5.91
CA ALA A 176 19.35 -12.43 4.88
C ALA A 176 19.35 -10.94 5.23
N PHE A 177 18.29 -10.45 5.86
CA PHE A 177 18.22 -9.07 6.31
C PHE A 177 19.25 -8.75 7.39
N GLY A 178 19.48 -9.70 8.31
CA GLY A 178 20.47 -9.54 9.38
C GLY A 178 20.19 -8.34 10.30
N ALA A 179 21.23 -7.76 10.84
CA ALA A 179 21.15 -6.57 11.69
C ALA A 179 21.39 -5.31 10.84
N ARG A 180 20.32 -4.57 10.56
CA ARG A 180 20.35 -3.26 9.90
C ARG A 180 19.73 -2.20 10.80
N GLU A 181 20.51 -1.15 11.10
CA GLU A 181 20.08 -0.09 12.03
C GLU A 181 19.20 0.98 11.37
N THR A 182 19.27 1.11 10.04
CA THR A 182 18.59 2.18 9.28
C THR A 182 17.45 1.68 8.40
N GLN A 183 17.12 0.39 8.50
CA GLN A 183 16.06 -0.24 7.73
C GLN A 183 15.22 -1.15 8.62
N ALA A 184 13.94 -1.33 8.28
CA ALA A 184 13.01 -2.24 8.96
C ALA A 184 12.61 -3.38 8.02
N LEU A 185 12.34 -4.57 8.59
CA LEU A 185 11.80 -5.71 7.87
C LEU A 185 10.40 -6.05 8.38
N PHE A 186 9.42 -6.10 7.48
CA PHE A 186 8.05 -6.48 7.79
C PHE A 186 7.76 -7.90 7.34
N GLY A 187 7.09 -8.67 8.20
CA GLY A 187 6.55 -10.00 7.90
C GLY A 187 5.17 -9.90 7.22
N ILE A 188 4.79 -10.93 6.44
CA ILE A 188 3.51 -10.96 5.73
C ILE A 188 2.69 -12.16 6.19
N GLN A 189 1.59 -11.91 6.89
CA GLN A 189 0.61 -12.93 7.27
C GLN A 189 -0.17 -13.38 6.03
N GLN A 190 -0.16 -14.69 5.77
CA GLN A 190 -0.93 -15.37 4.74
C GLN A 190 -1.92 -16.36 5.39
N GLY A 191 -2.82 -16.97 4.61
CA GLY A 191 -3.78 -17.96 5.11
C GLY A 191 -5.17 -17.87 4.46
N GLY A 192 -5.31 -17.07 3.38
CA GLY A 192 -6.60 -16.88 2.69
C GLY A 192 -7.64 -16.29 3.62
N THR A 193 -8.84 -16.90 3.63
CA THR A 193 -9.94 -16.53 4.53
C THR A 193 -10.09 -17.46 5.72
N ASP A 194 -9.12 -18.35 5.97
CA ASP A 194 -9.14 -19.32 7.07
C ASP A 194 -8.50 -18.70 8.32
N GLU A 195 -9.31 -18.50 9.38
CA GLU A 195 -8.85 -17.89 10.64
C GLU A 195 -7.74 -18.69 11.32
N ALA A 196 -7.82 -20.02 11.28
CA ALA A 196 -6.84 -20.88 11.94
C ALA A 196 -5.49 -20.82 11.19
N LEU A 197 -5.50 -20.81 9.85
CA LEU A 197 -4.29 -20.64 9.06
C LEU A 197 -3.66 -19.26 9.25
N ARG A 198 -4.45 -18.20 9.35
CA ARG A 198 -3.93 -16.86 9.64
C ARG A 198 -3.32 -16.77 11.02
N ARG A 199 -3.94 -17.42 12.01
CA ARG A 199 -3.39 -17.52 13.37
C ARG A 199 -2.06 -18.26 13.37
N GLU A 200 -1.98 -19.44 12.73
CA GLU A 200 -0.73 -20.20 12.58
C GLU A 200 0.35 -19.35 11.87
N SER A 201 -0.04 -18.60 10.83
CA SER A 201 0.86 -17.69 10.15
C SER A 201 1.40 -16.60 11.07
N ALA A 202 0.51 -15.94 11.82
CA ALA A 202 0.88 -14.88 12.77
C ALA A 202 1.84 -15.41 13.85
N GLU A 203 1.55 -16.55 14.47
CA GLU A 203 2.39 -17.17 15.49
C GLU A 203 3.81 -17.44 14.97
N ARG A 204 3.94 -18.02 13.77
CA ARG A 204 5.24 -18.25 13.12
C ARG A 204 6.01 -16.97 12.82
N LEU A 205 5.33 -15.93 12.36
CA LEU A 205 5.95 -14.64 12.08
C LEU A 205 6.38 -13.93 13.37
N ILE A 206 5.60 -14.03 14.44
CA ILE A 206 5.94 -13.46 15.75
C ILE A 206 7.18 -14.17 16.32
N GLU A 207 7.26 -15.49 16.20
CA GLU A 207 8.44 -16.26 16.62
C GLU A 207 9.73 -15.84 15.85
N ILE A 208 9.63 -15.57 14.54
CA ILE A 208 10.75 -15.06 13.73
C ILE A 208 11.13 -13.64 14.17
N GLY A 209 10.17 -12.81 14.52
CA GLY A 209 10.36 -11.45 15.01
C GLY A 209 10.64 -10.43 13.90
N PHE A 210 9.63 -9.65 13.55
CA PHE A 210 9.70 -8.56 12.56
C PHE A 210 9.47 -7.21 13.21
N ASP A 211 9.88 -6.12 12.51
CA ASP A 211 9.69 -4.74 12.97
C ASP A 211 8.25 -4.26 12.75
N GLY A 212 7.52 -4.90 11.83
CA GLY A 212 6.11 -4.69 11.56
C GLY A 212 5.51 -5.89 10.84
N TYR A 213 4.20 -5.91 10.69
CA TYR A 213 3.45 -7.05 10.14
C TYR A 213 2.43 -6.61 9.12
N ALA A 214 2.44 -7.25 7.95
CA ALA A 214 1.44 -7.02 6.92
C ALA A 214 0.41 -8.14 6.89
N ILE A 215 -0.81 -7.79 6.48
CA ILE A 215 -1.91 -8.70 6.17
C ILE A 215 -1.94 -8.82 4.65
N GLY A 216 -1.42 -9.92 4.12
CA GLY A 216 -1.39 -10.23 2.70
C GLY A 216 -2.55 -11.13 2.26
N GLY A 217 -2.64 -11.40 0.96
CA GLY A 217 -3.60 -12.35 0.40
C GLY A 217 -5.06 -11.92 0.52
N LEU A 218 -5.33 -10.62 0.53
CA LEU A 218 -6.67 -10.02 0.43
C LEU A 218 -6.77 -9.18 -0.84
N ALA A 219 -8.00 -8.85 -1.25
CA ALA A 219 -8.33 -8.22 -2.54
C ALA A 219 -7.86 -9.06 -3.76
N VAL A 220 -7.89 -10.40 -3.61
CA VAL A 220 -7.41 -11.37 -4.62
C VAL A 220 -8.49 -12.39 -5.03
N GLY A 221 -9.77 -12.06 -4.76
CA GLY A 221 -10.93 -12.87 -5.19
C GLY A 221 -11.96 -13.19 -4.11
N GLU A 222 -11.69 -12.91 -2.83
CA GLU A 222 -12.60 -13.15 -1.69
C GLU A 222 -13.81 -12.23 -1.66
N GLY A 223 -13.75 -11.12 -2.35
CA GLY A 223 -14.78 -10.08 -2.33
C GLY A 223 -14.77 -9.22 -1.06
N HIS A 224 -15.59 -8.14 -1.08
CA HIS A 224 -15.63 -7.17 0.03
C HIS A 224 -16.05 -7.80 1.37
N ALA A 225 -17.09 -8.62 1.37
CA ALA A 225 -17.58 -9.26 2.59
C ALA A 225 -16.53 -10.21 3.21
N GLY A 226 -15.93 -11.07 2.38
CA GLY A 226 -14.88 -12.00 2.84
C GLY A 226 -13.64 -11.26 3.36
N MET A 227 -13.26 -10.14 2.75
CA MET A 227 -12.18 -9.29 3.26
C MET A 227 -12.52 -8.74 4.65
N LEU A 228 -13.74 -8.23 4.87
CA LEU A 228 -14.15 -7.70 6.18
C LEU A 228 -14.18 -8.80 7.25
N GLU A 229 -14.67 -9.99 6.92
CA GLU A 229 -14.63 -11.15 7.83
C GLU A 229 -13.19 -11.47 8.28
N VAL A 230 -12.25 -11.47 7.34
CA VAL A 230 -10.82 -11.67 7.70
C VAL A 230 -10.31 -10.54 8.59
N LEU A 231 -10.67 -9.30 8.29
CA LEU A 231 -10.22 -8.15 9.08
C LEU A 231 -10.83 -8.11 10.50
N ASP A 232 -11.93 -8.82 10.76
CA ASP A 232 -12.49 -8.92 12.11
C ASP A 232 -11.56 -9.68 13.07
N TYR A 233 -10.67 -10.54 12.58
CA TYR A 233 -9.74 -11.32 13.41
C TYR A 233 -8.26 -11.14 13.08
N ALA A 234 -7.88 -10.96 11.83
CA ALA A 234 -6.47 -10.96 11.42
C ALA A 234 -5.62 -9.85 12.08
N PRO A 235 -6.08 -8.59 12.19
CA PRO A 235 -5.29 -7.56 12.86
C PRO A 235 -5.02 -7.86 14.33
N SER A 236 -5.99 -8.46 15.03
CA SER A 236 -5.85 -8.79 16.46
C SER A 236 -4.90 -9.96 16.74
N GLN A 237 -4.62 -10.81 15.74
CA GLN A 237 -3.63 -11.89 15.80
C GLN A 237 -2.18 -11.37 15.72
N LEU A 238 -1.98 -10.13 15.32
CA LEU A 238 -0.66 -9.50 15.17
C LEU A 238 -0.31 -8.63 16.39
N PRO A 239 0.98 -8.45 16.71
CA PRO A 239 1.41 -7.68 17.87
C PRO A 239 0.79 -6.28 17.94
N ALA A 240 0.38 -5.89 19.15
CA ALA A 240 -0.25 -4.59 19.36
C ALA A 240 0.76 -3.42 19.31
N ASP A 241 2.01 -3.68 19.67
CA ASP A 241 3.10 -2.71 19.73
C ASP A 241 3.86 -2.56 18.39
N ARG A 242 3.35 -3.16 17.32
CA ARG A 242 3.94 -3.11 15.98
C ARG A 242 2.96 -2.53 14.96
N PRO A 243 3.45 -1.86 13.90
CA PRO A 243 2.59 -1.41 12.83
C PRO A 243 1.98 -2.60 12.06
N ARG A 244 0.70 -2.45 11.68
CA ARG A 244 -0.07 -3.42 10.91
C ARG A 244 -0.41 -2.84 9.55
N TYR A 245 0.00 -3.51 8.49
CA TYR A 245 -0.11 -3.04 7.13
C TYR A 245 -1.04 -3.94 6.31
N LEU A 246 -2.14 -3.41 5.76
CA LEU A 246 -3.03 -4.11 4.83
C LEU A 246 -2.60 -3.80 3.40
N MET A 247 -2.14 -4.84 2.69
CA MET A 247 -1.52 -4.71 1.37
C MET A 247 -2.57 -4.62 0.24
N GLY A 248 -2.39 -3.67 -0.68
CA GLY A 248 -3.10 -3.59 -1.96
C GLY A 248 -4.58 -3.18 -1.89
N VAL A 249 -5.09 -2.81 -0.72
CA VAL A 249 -6.48 -2.40 -0.52
C VAL A 249 -6.62 -0.88 -0.57
N GLY A 250 -7.55 -0.36 -1.40
CA GLY A 250 -7.57 1.07 -1.65
C GLY A 250 -8.92 1.75 -1.85
N LYS A 251 -10.07 1.06 -1.78
CA LYS A 251 -11.33 1.81 -1.78
C LYS A 251 -11.49 2.55 -0.46
N PRO A 252 -11.88 3.84 -0.45
CA PRO A 252 -12.01 4.63 0.78
C PRO A 252 -12.84 3.95 1.87
N ILE A 253 -13.93 3.27 1.49
CA ILE A 253 -14.76 2.53 2.43
C ILE A 253 -13.99 1.38 3.11
N ASP A 254 -13.18 0.66 2.33
CA ASP A 254 -12.39 -0.47 2.85
C ASP A 254 -11.29 0.03 3.79
N LEU A 255 -10.68 1.19 3.48
CA LEU A 255 -9.68 1.81 4.35
C LEU A 255 -10.28 2.20 5.71
N VAL A 256 -11.45 2.83 5.70
CA VAL A 256 -12.16 3.22 6.94
C VAL A 256 -12.52 1.99 7.77
N GLU A 257 -13.01 0.93 7.13
CA GLU A 257 -13.37 -0.32 7.79
C GLU A 257 -12.15 -1.06 8.35
N ALA A 258 -11.03 -1.03 7.65
CA ALA A 258 -9.79 -1.64 8.12
C ALA A 258 -9.17 -0.85 9.28
N VAL A 259 -9.19 0.49 9.25
CA VAL A 259 -8.77 1.33 10.38
C VAL A 259 -9.63 1.05 11.61
N ALA A 260 -10.95 0.90 11.44
CA ALA A 260 -11.87 0.53 12.53
C ALA A 260 -11.49 -0.79 13.23
N ARG A 261 -10.72 -1.66 12.54
CA ARG A 261 -10.27 -2.98 13.00
C ARG A 261 -8.79 -3.02 13.41
N GLY A 262 -8.14 -1.86 13.47
CA GLY A 262 -6.78 -1.72 13.99
C GLY A 262 -5.66 -1.88 12.97
N VAL A 263 -5.92 -1.60 11.70
CA VAL A 263 -4.90 -1.50 10.65
C VAL A 263 -4.32 -0.07 10.61
N ASP A 264 -3.01 0.04 10.39
CA ASP A 264 -2.28 1.31 10.45
C ASP A 264 -1.80 1.82 9.09
N MET A 265 -1.48 0.93 8.16
CA MET A 265 -0.84 1.31 6.90
C MET A 265 -1.53 0.66 5.71
N PHE A 266 -1.52 1.36 4.59
CA PHE A 266 -2.20 0.95 3.36
C PHE A 266 -1.42 1.38 2.13
N ASP A 267 -1.54 0.63 1.05
CA ASP A 267 -1.15 1.03 -0.30
C ASP A 267 -2.20 0.63 -1.32
N CYS A 268 -2.32 1.35 -2.38
CA CYS A 268 -3.01 0.91 -3.58
C CYS A 268 -2.70 1.82 -4.77
N VAL A 269 -2.70 1.25 -5.96
CA VAL A 269 -2.58 2.00 -7.23
C VAL A 269 -3.86 2.78 -7.58
N LEU A 270 -4.97 2.52 -6.86
CA LEU A 270 -6.30 3.01 -7.19
C LEU A 270 -6.39 4.54 -7.33
N PRO A 271 -5.81 5.37 -6.46
CA PRO A 271 -5.91 6.82 -6.59
C PRO A 271 -5.41 7.34 -7.94
N THR A 272 -4.17 7.02 -8.31
CA THR A 272 -3.59 7.47 -9.57
C THR A 272 -4.15 6.71 -10.78
N ARG A 273 -4.53 5.43 -10.60
CA ARG A 273 -5.20 4.67 -11.67
C ARG A 273 -6.54 5.28 -12.01
N SER A 274 -7.39 5.56 -11.03
CA SER A 274 -8.69 6.23 -11.22
C SER A 274 -8.51 7.61 -11.86
N GLY A 275 -7.58 8.42 -11.36
CA GLY A 275 -7.32 9.77 -11.89
C GLY A 275 -6.95 9.75 -13.37
N ARG A 276 -6.05 8.85 -13.79
CA ARG A 276 -5.65 8.69 -15.19
C ARG A 276 -6.78 8.18 -16.11
N HIS A 277 -7.85 7.63 -15.56
CA HIS A 277 -9.03 7.19 -16.30
C HIS A 277 -10.21 8.17 -16.19
N GLY A 278 -9.98 9.39 -15.64
CA GLY A 278 -10.99 10.42 -15.56
C GLY A 278 -11.96 10.26 -14.38
N GLN A 279 -11.56 9.55 -13.32
CA GLN A 279 -12.37 9.37 -12.13
C GLN A 279 -11.76 10.12 -10.93
N ALA A 280 -12.57 10.86 -10.21
CA ALA A 280 -12.25 11.53 -8.96
C ALA A 280 -12.97 10.85 -7.78
N TRP A 281 -12.24 10.63 -6.68
CA TRP A 281 -12.83 10.21 -5.42
C TRP A 281 -13.33 11.42 -4.64
N THR A 282 -14.53 11.34 -4.08
CA THR A 282 -15.13 12.38 -3.24
C THR A 282 -15.69 11.75 -1.97
N TRP A 283 -16.13 12.60 -1.03
CA TRP A 283 -16.77 12.15 0.21
C TRP A 283 -18.09 11.41 -0.04
N GLU A 284 -18.75 11.65 -1.17
CA GLU A 284 -19.99 11.00 -1.62
C GLU A 284 -19.72 9.78 -2.52
N GLY A 285 -18.46 9.42 -2.70
CA GLY A 285 -18.03 8.32 -3.57
C GLY A 285 -17.35 8.80 -4.86
N PRO A 286 -17.03 7.87 -5.76
CA PRO A 286 -16.32 8.18 -6.99
C PRO A 286 -17.23 8.84 -8.02
N ILE A 287 -16.74 9.89 -8.68
CA ILE A 287 -17.40 10.53 -9.83
C ILE A 287 -16.55 10.34 -11.09
N THR A 288 -17.20 10.09 -12.22
CA THR A 288 -16.55 9.95 -13.53
C THR A 288 -16.72 11.22 -14.33
N LEU A 289 -15.64 11.98 -14.48
CA LEU A 289 -15.65 13.30 -15.14
C LEU A 289 -15.98 13.22 -16.64
N LYS A 290 -16.01 12.02 -17.24
CA LYS A 290 -16.48 11.80 -18.63
C LYS A 290 -17.98 12.05 -18.83
N ALA A 291 -18.77 12.06 -17.75
CA ALA A 291 -20.23 12.17 -17.82
C ALA A 291 -20.64 13.59 -18.24
N ALA A 292 -21.60 13.68 -19.20
CA ALA A 292 -22.04 14.94 -19.80
C ALA A 292 -22.59 15.96 -18.76
N ARG A 293 -23.12 15.48 -17.63
CA ARG A 293 -23.60 16.36 -16.55
C ARG A 293 -22.56 17.33 -15.98
N PHE A 294 -21.28 17.06 -16.22
CA PHE A 294 -20.20 17.92 -15.74
C PHE A 294 -19.74 18.97 -16.76
N ALA A 295 -20.31 18.98 -17.99
CA ALA A 295 -19.87 19.87 -19.05
C ALA A 295 -19.98 21.36 -18.68
N GLU A 296 -20.98 21.71 -17.85
CA GLU A 296 -21.26 23.10 -17.40
C GLU A 296 -21.22 23.23 -15.87
N ASP A 297 -20.64 22.23 -15.16
CA ASP A 297 -20.56 22.25 -13.69
C ASP A 297 -19.35 23.09 -13.24
N GLU A 298 -19.61 24.35 -12.87
CA GLU A 298 -18.60 25.29 -12.39
C GLU A 298 -18.10 24.99 -10.96
N SER A 299 -18.75 24.08 -10.24
CA SER A 299 -18.33 23.72 -8.89
C SER A 299 -16.97 23.00 -8.88
N PRO A 300 -16.14 23.19 -7.84
CA PRO A 300 -14.90 22.45 -7.66
C PRO A 300 -15.18 20.98 -7.28
N LEU A 301 -14.14 20.14 -7.26
CA LEU A 301 -14.24 18.77 -6.75
C LEU A 301 -14.65 18.77 -5.27
N ASP A 302 -14.00 19.62 -4.47
CA ASP A 302 -14.32 19.86 -3.07
C ASP A 302 -13.86 21.27 -2.66
N GLY A 303 -14.81 22.19 -2.49
CA GLY A 303 -14.53 23.58 -2.08
C GLY A 303 -13.94 23.72 -0.67
N THR A 304 -14.00 22.67 0.15
CA THR A 304 -13.44 22.63 1.51
C THR A 304 -12.09 21.92 1.60
N SER A 305 -11.60 21.38 0.48
CA SER A 305 -10.34 20.65 0.44
C SER A 305 -9.18 21.48 0.97
N PRO A 306 -8.31 20.93 1.84
CA PRO A 306 -7.08 21.60 2.24
C PRO A 306 -6.09 21.79 1.08
N HIS A 307 -6.12 20.89 0.07
CA HIS A 307 -5.25 20.96 -1.09
C HIS A 307 -5.87 21.82 -2.22
N PRO A 308 -5.09 22.74 -2.84
CA PRO A 308 -5.60 23.66 -3.86
C PRO A 308 -6.26 22.95 -5.06
N VAL A 309 -5.74 21.82 -5.51
CA VAL A 309 -6.28 21.07 -6.66
C VAL A 309 -7.76 20.73 -6.53
N GLY A 310 -8.28 20.58 -5.30
CA GLY A 310 -9.71 20.29 -5.06
C GLY A 310 -10.60 21.52 -5.20
N ARG A 311 -10.04 22.73 -5.01
CA ARG A 311 -10.77 24.02 -4.97
C ARG A 311 -10.62 24.84 -6.24
N ASP A 312 -9.46 24.79 -6.90
CA ASP A 312 -9.06 25.77 -7.90
C ASP A 312 -9.53 25.43 -9.32
N TYR A 313 -10.01 24.20 -9.54
CA TYR A 313 -10.47 23.74 -10.84
C TYR A 313 -11.93 23.31 -10.81
N SER A 314 -12.74 23.85 -11.75
CA SER A 314 -14.13 23.42 -11.90
C SER A 314 -14.25 22.01 -12.47
N ARG A 315 -15.33 21.32 -12.15
CA ARG A 315 -15.64 20.02 -12.75
C ARG A 315 -15.84 20.12 -14.25
N ALA A 316 -16.36 21.26 -14.77
CA ALA A 316 -16.45 21.53 -16.21
C ALA A 316 -15.09 21.55 -16.88
N TYR A 317 -14.11 22.23 -16.30
CA TYR A 317 -12.75 22.24 -16.83
C TYR A 317 -12.12 20.85 -16.82
N LEU A 318 -12.22 20.13 -15.70
CA LEU A 318 -11.71 18.75 -15.58
C LEU A 318 -12.43 17.81 -16.56
N HIS A 319 -13.75 17.97 -16.75
CA HIS A 319 -14.51 17.23 -17.78
C HIS A 319 -13.95 17.50 -19.17
N HIS A 320 -13.71 18.77 -19.52
CA HIS A 320 -13.11 19.14 -20.81
C HIS A 320 -11.76 18.46 -21.02
N LEU A 321 -10.83 18.56 -20.06
CA LEU A 321 -9.51 17.93 -20.16
C LEU A 321 -9.60 16.41 -20.35
N VAL A 322 -10.49 15.74 -19.60
CA VAL A 322 -10.70 14.30 -19.70
C VAL A 322 -11.31 13.90 -21.06
N ARG A 323 -12.20 14.72 -21.60
CA ARG A 323 -12.85 14.47 -22.91
C ARG A 323 -11.90 14.67 -24.09
N CYS A 324 -10.95 15.61 -23.95
CA CYS A 324 -9.92 15.88 -24.94
C CYS A 324 -8.66 15.01 -24.77
N ASP A 325 -8.67 14.09 -23.78
CA ASP A 325 -7.51 13.24 -23.42
C ASP A 325 -6.24 14.04 -23.12
N GLU A 326 -6.40 15.24 -22.53
CA GLU A 326 -5.28 16.08 -22.14
C GLU A 326 -4.53 15.52 -20.94
N ILE A 327 -3.19 15.49 -21.03
CA ILE A 327 -2.31 14.98 -19.96
C ILE A 327 -2.57 15.71 -18.64
N LEU A 328 -2.85 17.01 -18.68
CA LEU A 328 -3.14 17.80 -17.49
C LEU A 328 -4.35 17.25 -16.72
N GLY A 329 -5.37 16.74 -17.40
CA GLY A 329 -6.52 16.09 -16.75
C GLY A 329 -6.10 14.87 -15.93
N GLN A 330 -5.19 14.05 -16.45
CA GLN A 330 -4.64 12.90 -15.73
C GLN A 330 -3.79 13.34 -14.52
N VAL A 331 -2.99 14.41 -14.69
CA VAL A 331 -2.18 14.97 -13.60
C VAL A 331 -3.06 15.50 -12.49
N LEU A 332 -4.01 16.39 -12.80
CA LEU A 332 -4.87 17.04 -11.80
C LEU A 332 -5.74 16.02 -11.04
N LEU A 333 -6.33 15.05 -11.74
CA LEU A 333 -7.16 14.02 -11.10
C LEU A 333 -6.33 13.03 -10.27
N SER A 334 -5.12 12.69 -10.71
CA SER A 334 -4.22 11.85 -9.92
C SER A 334 -3.77 12.59 -8.65
N LEU A 335 -3.41 13.86 -8.76
CA LEU A 335 -3.04 14.72 -7.64
C LEU A 335 -4.20 14.87 -6.65
N TRP A 336 -5.40 15.16 -7.17
CA TRP A 336 -6.61 15.24 -6.35
C TRP A 336 -6.86 13.94 -5.58
N ASN A 337 -6.85 12.80 -6.26
CA ASN A 337 -7.15 11.52 -5.60
C ASN A 337 -6.12 11.21 -4.51
N VAL A 338 -4.83 11.45 -4.75
CA VAL A 338 -3.82 11.26 -3.70
C VAL A 338 -4.06 12.23 -2.55
N ALA A 339 -4.33 13.51 -2.80
CA ALA A 339 -4.65 14.49 -1.77
C ALA A 339 -5.91 14.12 -0.96
N PHE A 340 -6.95 13.63 -1.63
CA PHE A 340 -8.16 13.14 -0.97
C PHE A 340 -7.86 11.98 -0.01
N TYR A 341 -7.04 11.00 -0.44
CA TYR A 341 -6.66 9.88 0.42
C TYR A 341 -5.84 10.33 1.63
N GLN A 342 -4.92 11.29 1.45
CA GLN A 342 -4.17 11.84 2.59
C GLN A 342 -5.08 12.63 3.55
N THR A 343 -6.07 13.36 3.03
CA THR A 343 -7.09 14.05 3.83
C THR A 343 -7.94 13.04 4.60
N LEU A 344 -8.36 11.95 3.97
CA LEU A 344 -9.09 10.86 4.62
C LEU A 344 -8.30 10.27 5.80
N MET A 345 -6.99 10.00 5.61
CA MET A 345 -6.13 9.52 6.68
C MET A 345 -6.00 10.56 7.81
N ALA A 346 -5.84 11.83 7.46
CA ALA A 346 -5.73 12.92 8.44
C ALA A 346 -7.00 13.06 9.29
N GLU A 347 -8.18 13.00 8.66
CA GLU A 347 -9.45 13.03 9.38
C GLU A 347 -9.65 11.84 10.30
N MET A 348 -9.26 10.63 9.86
CA MET A 348 -9.31 9.45 10.72
C MET A 348 -8.37 9.59 11.92
N ARG A 349 -7.12 10.04 11.72
CA ARG A 349 -6.19 10.31 12.83
C ARG A 349 -6.76 11.28 13.83
N ALA A 350 -7.31 12.41 13.38
CA ALA A 350 -7.93 13.40 14.24
C ALA A 350 -9.14 12.82 15.00
N ALA A 351 -10.02 12.10 14.31
CA ALA A 351 -11.20 11.49 14.91
C ALA A 351 -10.83 10.45 15.99
N ILE A 352 -9.80 9.65 15.76
CA ILE A 352 -9.29 8.67 16.75
C ILE A 352 -8.69 9.41 17.95
N ALA A 353 -7.84 10.41 17.72
CA ALA A 353 -7.20 11.17 18.79
C ALA A 353 -8.21 11.88 19.71
N GLU A 354 -9.35 12.28 19.17
CA GLU A 354 -10.43 12.95 19.89
C GLU A 354 -11.49 12.00 20.45
N GLY A 355 -11.34 10.65 20.31
CA GLY A 355 -12.31 9.66 20.80
C GLY A 355 -13.68 9.74 20.08
N ARG A 356 -13.72 10.22 18.84
CA ARG A 356 -14.95 10.39 18.04
C ARG A 356 -14.92 9.61 16.71
N PHE A 357 -14.08 8.61 16.60
CA PHE A 357 -13.92 7.84 15.36
C PHE A 357 -15.22 7.11 14.96
N GLN A 358 -15.93 6.50 15.90
CA GLN A 358 -17.18 5.79 15.58
C GLN A 358 -18.27 6.72 15.04
N PRO A 359 -18.59 7.89 15.66
CA PRO A 359 -19.52 8.87 15.07
C PRO A 359 -19.02 9.42 13.72
N TRP A 360 -17.71 9.61 13.55
CA TRP A 360 -17.12 10.05 12.28
C TRP A 360 -17.32 8.97 11.18
N ARG A 361 -17.04 7.71 11.46
CA ARG A 361 -17.25 6.56 10.57
C ARG A 361 -18.71 6.46 10.13
N GLN A 362 -19.67 6.60 11.05
CA GLN A 362 -21.09 6.59 10.71
C GLN A 362 -21.47 7.74 9.75
N ARG A 363 -20.96 8.93 9.97
CA ARG A 363 -21.17 10.08 9.05
C ARG A 363 -20.55 9.81 7.69
N PHE A 364 -19.35 9.25 7.63
CA PHE A 364 -18.69 8.87 6.38
C PHE A 364 -19.55 7.88 5.57
N HIS A 365 -20.06 6.82 6.18
CA HIS A 365 -20.97 5.87 5.53
C HIS A 365 -22.27 6.52 5.05
N SER A 366 -22.82 7.47 5.82
CA SER A 366 -24.05 8.17 5.45
C SER A 366 -23.85 9.05 4.21
N ARG A 367 -22.66 9.62 4.01
CA ARG A 367 -22.31 10.41 2.82
C ARG A 367 -22.21 9.54 1.57
N LEU A 368 -21.60 8.35 1.67
CA LEU A 368 -21.46 7.42 0.55
C LEU A 368 -22.79 6.84 0.03
N ARG A 369 -23.84 6.87 0.82
CA ARG A 369 -25.17 6.34 0.45
C ARG A 369 -26.07 7.37 -0.27
N ARG A 370 -25.64 8.60 -0.38
CA ARG A 370 -26.34 9.69 -1.08
C ARG A 370 -25.92 9.77 -2.53
#